data_1f8ab51d1c03813cd346d42cbac14d13
#
_entry.id   1f8ab51d1c03813cd346d42cbac14d13
#
_cell.length_a   1.000
_cell.length_b   1.000
_cell.length_c   1.000
_cell.angle_alpha   90.00
_cell.angle_beta   90.00
_cell.angle_gamma   90.00
#
_symmetry.space_group_name_H-M   'P 1'
#
loop_
_entity.id
_entity.type
_entity.pdbx_description
1 polymer ?
#
loop_
_entity_poly.entity_id
_entity_poly.type
_entity_poly.pdbx_seq_one_letter_code
_entity_poly.pdbx_strand_id
1 'polypeptide(L)' 'MPEGEAIRKAVKWISGELQEDPNKSPLKLVNNAVLRFDLSPKEAEFLTEFYRKDKADVPQ' A
#
# COMPACT_ATOMS: atom_id res chain seq x y z
N MET A 1 -1.46 9.91 -19.61
CA MET A 1 -1.33 8.83 -18.67
C MET A 1 -2.10 9.07 -17.40
N PRO A 2 -2.99 8.22 -17.06
CA PRO A 2 -3.80 8.44 -15.85
C PRO A 2 -2.93 8.34 -14.61
N GLU A 3 -3.04 9.35 -13.81
CA GLU A 3 -2.37 9.32 -12.52
C GLU A 3 -3.10 8.36 -11.62
N GLY A 4 -2.38 7.62 -10.87
CA GLY A 4 -3.00 6.70 -9.95
C GLY A 4 -3.14 5.31 -10.47
N GLU A 5 -2.75 5.09 -11.71
CA GLU A 5 -2.79 3.74 -12.23
C GLU A 5 -1.82 2.85 -11.47
N ALA A 6 -0.65 3.39 -11.22
CA ALA A 6 0.35 2.63 -10.46
C ALA A 6 -0.13 2.40 -9.04
N ILE A 7 -0.78 3.40 -8.46
CA ILE A 7 -1.33 3.26 -7.12
C ILE A 7 -2.39 2.16 -7.10
N ARG A 8 -3.23 2.15 -8.11
CA ARG A 8 -4.27 1.13 -8.18
C ARG A 8 -3.69 -0.26 -8.22
N LYS A 9 -2.68 -0.44 -9.06
CA LYS A 9 -2.03 -1.73 -9.17
C LYS A 9 -1.39 -2.12 -7.85
N ALA A 10 -0.76 -1.16 -7.20
CA ALA A 10 -0.12 -1.42 -5.92
C ALA A 10 -1.14 -1.82 -4.87
N VAL A 11 -2.24 -1.10 -4.80
CA VAL A 11 -3.28 -1.42 -3.83
C VAL A 11 -3.82 -2.82 -4.08
N LYS A 12 -4.05 -3.14 -5.32
CA LYS A 12 -4.56 -4.45 -5.68
C LYS A 12 -3.60 -5.55 -5.26
N TRP A 13 -2.33 -5.31 -5.53
CA TRP A 13 -1.32 -6.29 -5.17
C TRP A 13 -1.21 -6.44 -3.66
N ILE A 14 -1.20 -5.33 -2.95
CA ILE A 14 -1.08 -5.37 -1.49
C ILE A 14 -2.30 -6.06 -0.90
N SER A 15 -3.47 -5.74 -1.40
CA SER A 15 -4.68 -6.38 -0.89
C SER A 15 -4.63 -7.88 -1.09
N GLY A 16 -4.16 -8.30 -2.26
CA GLY A 16 -4.04 -9.73 -2.51
C GLY A 16 -3.10 -10.42 -1.56
N GLU A 17 -1.97 -9.76 -1.27
CA GLU A 17 -1.01 -10.33 -0.34
C GLU A 17 -1.59 -10.44 1.06
N LEU A 18 -2.33 -9.43 1.46
CA LEU A 18 -2.92 -9.43 2.79
C LEU A 18 -4.02 -10.48 2.91
N GLN A 19 -4.70 -10.75 1.81
CA GLN A 19 -5.72 -11.78 1.82
C GLN A 19 -5.10 -13.16 2.00
N GLU A 20 -3.94 -13.35 1.40
CA GLU A 20 -3.25 -14.63 1.53
C GLU A 20 -2.62 -14.78 2.88
N ASP A 21 -2.13 -13.69 3.41
CA ASP A 21 -1.45 -13.74 4.70
C ASP A 21 -1.77 -12.48 5.48
N PRO A 22 -2.83 -12.50 6.26
CA PRO A 22 -3.23 -11.30 7.02
C PRO A 22 -2.20 -10.86 8.04
N ASN A 23 -1.24 -11.72 8.34
CA ASN A 23 -0.21 -11.37 9.31
C ASN A 23 0.88 -10.50 8.71
N LYS A 24 0.89 -10.37 7.40
CA LYS A 24 1.89 -9.55 6.76
C LYS A 24 1.70 -8.09 7.13
N SER A 25 2.81 -7.38 7.19
CA SER A 25 2.78 -5.97 7.52
C SER A 25 2.39 -5.16 6.28
N PRO A 26 1.30 -4.41 6.34
CA PRO A 26 0.90 -3.61 5.19
C PRO A 26 1.96 -2.59 4.80
N LEU A 27 2.66 -2.03 5.78
CA LEU A 27 3.69 -1.04 5.48
C LEU A 27 4.85 -1.65 4.74
N LYS A 28 5.18 -2.89 5.07
CA LYS A 28 6.22 -3.58 4.35
C LYS A 28 5.81 -3.83 2.91
N LEU A 29 4.54 -4.18 2.73
CA LEU A 29 4.03 -4.40 1.40
C LEU A 29 4.03 -3.12 0.59
N VAL A 30 3.76 -2.00 1.24
CA VAL A 30 3.81 -0.71 0.58
C VAL A 30 5.23 -0.46 0.07
N ASN A 31 6.21 -0.71 0.90
CA ASN A 31 7.59 -0.53 0.49
C ASN A 31 7.94 -1.39 -0.72
N ASN A 32 7.49 -2.62 -0.69
CA ASN A 32 7.72 -3.53 -1.80
C ASN A 32 7.02 -3.03 -3.06
N ALA A 33 5.81 -2.55 -2.89
CA ALA A 33 5.05 -2.05 -4.03
C ALA A 33 5.73 -0.85 -4.65
N VAL A 34 6.29 0.01 -3.82
CA VAL A 34 7.01 1.18 -4.34
C VAL A 34 8.11 0.74 -5.28
N LEU A 35 8.81 -0.30 -4.92
CA LEU A 35 9.89 -0.80 -5.76
C LEU A 35 9.37 -1.56 -6.96
N ARG A 36 8.30 -2.33 -6.77
CA ARG A 36 7.78 -3.14 -7.86
C ARG A 36 7.11 -2.29 -8.94
N PHE A 37 6.38 -1.30 -8.52
CA PHE A 37 5.59 -0.48 -9.45
C PHE A 37 6.21 0.87 -9.69
N ASP A 38 7.39 1.08 -9.17
CA ASP A 38 8.11 2.34 -9.38
C ASP A 38 7.24 3.53 -9.00
N LEU A 39 6.70 3.48 -7.81
CA LEU A 39 5.83 4.55 -7.34
C LEU A 39 6.65 5.78 -6.99
N SER A 40 6.04 6.93 -7.22
CA SER A 40 6.69 8.17 -6.85
C SER A 40 6.62 8.36 -5.34
N PRO A 41 7.45 9.24 -4.79
CA PRO A 41 7.40 9.49 -3.35
C PRO A 41 6.03 9.90 -2.86
N LYS A 42 5.32 10.66 -3.66
CA LYS A 42 3.98 11.08 -3.31
C LYS A 42 3.03 9.91 -3.23
N GLU A 43 3.13 9.04 -4.20
CA GLU A 43 2.28 7.85 -4.22
C GLU A 43 2.62 6.93 -3.07
N ALA A 44 3.91 6.79 -2.79
CA ALA A 44 4.33 5.97 -1.66
C ALA A 44 3.79 6.53 -0.36
N GLU A 45 3.83 7.84 -0.23
CA GLU A 45 3.30 8.50 0.95
C GLU A 45 1.81 8.25 1.08
N PHE A 46 1.11 8.35 -0.02
CA PHE A 46 -0.33 8.14 -0.03
C PHE A 46 -0.67 6.73 0.47
N LEU A 47 0.02 5.74 -0.05
CA LEU A 47 -0.24 4.36 0.35
C LEU A 47 0.15 4.13 1.80
N THR A 48 1.25 4.70 2.21
CA THR A 48 1.68 4.56 3.60
C THR A 48 0.63 5.11 4.54
N GLU A 49 0.12 6.28 4.21
CA GLU A 49 -0.91 6.90 5.04
C GLU A 49 -2.19 6.08 5.00
N PHE A 50 -2.52 5.59 3.84
CA PHE A 50 -3.75 4.83 3.67
C PHE A 50 -3.76 3.60 4.58
N TYR A 51 -2.70 2.83 4.53
CA TYR A 51 -2.64 1.60 5.32
C TYR A 51 -2.33 1.87 6.78
N ARG A 52 -1.60 2.92 7.04
CA ARG A 52 -1.31 3.29 8.40
C ARG A 52 -2.56 3.77 9.10
N LYS A 53 -3.36 4.53 8.38
CA LYS A 53 -4.59 5.05 8.93
C LYS A 53 -5.54 3.91 9.27
N ASP A 54 -5.57 2.92 8.40
CA ASP A 54 -6.42 1.78 8.61
C ASP A 54 -6.08 1.10 9.93
N LYS A 55 -4.80 1.02 10.22
CA LYS A 55 -4.35 0.42 11.45
C LYS A 55 -4.54 1.34 12.64
N ALA A 56 -4.26 2.59 12.43
CA ALA A 56 -4.38 3.57 13.49
C ALA A 56 -5.82 3.84 13.86
N ASP A 57 -6.72 3.37 13.05
CA ASP A 57 -8.13 3.53 13.31
C ASP A 57 -8.56 2.78 14.56
N VAL A 58 -7.72 1.89 15.00
CA VAL A 58 -8.00 1.15 16.22
C VAL A 58 -7.93 2.10 17.39
N PRO A 59 -8.97 2.18 18.17
CA PRO A 59 -8.96 3.08 19.35
C PRO A 59 -7.89 2.64 20.33
N GLN A 60 -7.19 3.60 20.80
CA GLN A 60 -6.12 3.33 21.75
C GLN A 60 -6.62 3.25 23.16
#